data_52567246d9cb371a56c3d07f85b20311
#
_entry.id   52567246d9cb371a56c3d07f85b20311
#
_cell.length_a   1.000
_cell.length_b   1.000
_cell.length_c   1.000
_cell.angle_alpha   90.00
_cell.angle_beta   90.00
_cell.angle_gamma   90.00
#
_symmetry.space_group_name_H-M   'P 1'
#
loop_
_entity.id
_entity.type
_entity.pdbx_description
1 polymer ?
#
loop_
_entity_poly.entity_id
_entity_poly.type
_entity_poly.pdbx_seq_one_letter_code
_entity_poly.pdbx_strand_id
1 'polypeptide(L)'
;MFKKHCIENNFTCEDILKSLKRTSKYYGAFIGENKCYSAELTKYLSAFNTIKQTTVLPLLFKIFNDYEDKRINEETLSKVLNYLLTYLVRITACEINKNLSKFMKSMYDRVIDGNYNNYYERFVIFLNDLRANDRMPTDKEFREALISKPLYKKNICKYILSVIENSTKEHIDVTNLTIEHILPQKENAAVWRKELGEDYDSVYDLYLHTLGNLTITGHNSELGTKAFNDKKKIIKDNSKANILNKDVLSVDRWNKSSILNRANNLIDILLEEFKYVEIHSNKNIKNELGFDLNSDTDFSNTKPIAFSFDGEFIKVNNWVDLLTKFIGIAYDLDTVLFIDLAKQNYSIPNATRVYISNDNRKLRKPKEIENSGIYFEANLSSNRVLSFIKFLLLEMGIDIDKFSFELSEEGFDLNDEASWGEGNIPVAKLFYNLVENLIALSKISSDEIEKLKTKEYTKSLFSLTDYPAIANNINDNMGNSTRKRYRRQSLNFNGVEIYISTQFFENDREAIIEWYKKHQN
;
A
#
# COMPACT_ATOMS: atom_id res chain seq x y z
N MET A 1 -17.99 24.41 -4.69
CA MET A 1 -17.72 23.04 -4.25
C MET A 1 -18.56 22.65 -3.02
N PHE A 2 -18.40 23.23 -1.83
CA PHE A 2 -19.17 22.86 -0.61
C PHE A 2 -20.70 22.92 -0.78
N LYS A 3 -21.26 24.04 -1.27
CA LYS A 3 -22.71 24.18 -1.51
C LYS A 3 -23.26 23.11 -2.48
N LYS A 4 -22.52 22.79 -3.54
CA LYS A 4 -22.87 21.73 -4.50
C LYS A 4 -22.92 20.36 -3.81
N HIS A 5 -21.91 20.03 -3.03
CA HIS A 5 -21.83 18.79 -2.25
C HIS A 5 -23.01 18.63 -1.26
N CYS A 6 -23.39 19.71 -0.55
CA CYS A 6 -24.52 19.67 0.36
C CYS A 6 -25.85 19.43 -0.36
N ILE A 7 -26.03 20.03 -1.55
CA ILE A 7 -27.25 19.84 -2.37
C ILE A 7 -27.31 18.41 -2.90
N GLU A 8 -26.22 17.91 -3.46
CA GLU A 8 -26.12 16.56 -4.06
C GLU A 8 -26.37 15.44 -3.04
N ASN A 9 -26.04 15.67 -1.75
CA ASN A 9 -26.24 14.71 -0.68
C ASN A 9 -27.46 15.01 0.21
N ASN A 10 -28.28 16.00 -0.14
CA ASN A 10 -29.47 16.41 0.60
C ASN A 10 -29.22 16.74 2.08
N PHE A 11 -28.04 17.30 2.43
CA PHE A 11 -27.70 17.66 3.79
C PHE A 11 -28.54 18.83 4.30
N THR A 12 -29.18 18.65 5.44
CA THR A 12 -29.86 19.73 6.16
C THR A 12 -28.86 20.66 6.87
N CYS A 13 -29.29 21.86 7.23
CA CYS A 13 -28.47 22.76 8.06
C CYS A 13 -28.08 22.09 9.40
N GLU A 14 -28.98 21.28 9.97
CA GLU A 14 -28.70 20.55 11.20
C GLU A 14 -27.61 19.51 11.04
N ASP A 15 -27.62 18.75 9.94
CA ASP A 15 -26.57 17.75 9.61
C ASP A 15 -25.20 18.42 9.46
N ILE A 16 -25.17 19.55 8.76
CA ILE A 16 -23.95 20.34 8.58
C ILE A 16 -23.41 20.82 9.93
N LEU A 17 -24.28 21.37 10.79
CA LEU A 17 -23.87 21.86 12.13
C LEU A 17 -23.38 20.71 13.02
N LYS A 18 -24.05 19.56 13.01
CA LYS A 18 -23.59 18.35 13.73
C LYS A 18 -22.22 17.89 13.26
N SER A 19 -22.02 17.82 11.95
CA SER A 19 -20.74 17.44 11.36
C SER A 19 -19.62 18.42 11.73
N LEU A 20 -19.88 19.74 11.63
CA LEU A 20 -18.91 20.76 12.02
C LEU A 20 -18.55 20.69 13.52
N LYS A 21 -19.53 20.50 14.39
CA LYS A 21 -19.30 20.34 15.83
C LYS A 21 -18.43 19.13 16.14
N ARG A 22 -18.68 17.99 15.49
CA ARG A 22 -17.89 16.77 15.62
C ARG A 22 -16.44 16.99 15.13
N THR A 23 -16.29 17.52 13.93
CA THR A 23 -15.00 17.77 13.32
C THR A 23 -14.17 18.78 14.13
N SER A 24 -14.80 19.83 14.66
CA SER A 24 -14.10 20.80 15.52
C SER A 24 -13.60 20.19 16.82
N LYS A 25 -14.33 19.22 17.40
CA LYS A 25 -13.87 18.43 18.56
C LYS A 25 -12.59 17.66 18.22
N TYR A 26 -12.56 16.96 17.08
CA TYR A 26 -11.38 16.20 16.64
C TYR A 26 -10.20 17.10 16.33
N TYR A 27 -10.44 18.19 15.62
CA TYR A 27 -9.41 19.17 15.31
C TYR A 27 -8.83 19.82 16.56
N GLY A 28 -9.68 20.23 17.53
CA GLY A 28 -9.23 20.77 18.81
C GLY A 28 -8.36 19.79 19.60
N ALA A 29 -8.69 18.49 19.56
CA ALA A 29 -7.84 17.45 20.16
C ALA A 29 -6.51 17.29 19.41
N PHE A 30 -6.52 17.34 18.07
CA PHE A 30 -5.33 17.27 17.24
C PHE A 30 -4.34 18.40 17.52
N ILE A 31 -4.81 19.64 17.69
CA ILE A 31 -3.95 20.80 17.99
C ILE A 31 -3.66 20.96 19.50
N GLY A 32 -4.22 20.09 20.35
CA GLY A 32 -3.97 20.09 21.79
C GLY A 32 -4.80 21.10 22.60
N GLU A 33 -5.80 21.73 22.00
CA GLU A 33 -6.69 22.71 22.69
C GLU A 33 -7.72 22.04 23.60
N ASN A 34 -8.05 20.78 23.34
CA ASN A 34 -8.95 20.02 24.22
C ASN A 34 -8.38 18.63 24.56
N LYS A 35 -8.74 18.11 25.74
CA LYS A 35 -8.31 16.81 26.26
C LYS A 35 -9.52 15.88 26.40
N CYS A 36 -10.23 15.65 25.31
CA CYS A 36 -11.45 14.84 25.30
C CYS A 36 -11.22 13.33 25.06
N TYR A 37 -9.98 12.91 24.86
CA TYR A 37 -9.58 11.53 24.63
C TYR A 37 -8.61 11.02 25.69
N SER A 38 -8.37 9.71 25.72
CA SER A 38 -7.39 9.09 26.61
C SER A 38 -5.98 9.65 26.38
N ALA A 39 -5.10 9.42 27.33
CA ALA A 39 -3.69 9.81 27.21
C ALA A 39 -3.02 9.15 25.99
N GLU A 40 -3.39 7.90 25.72
CA GLU A 40 -2.87 7.13 24.58
C GLU A 40 -3.29 7.74 23.23
N LEU A 41 -4.58 7.99 23.01
CA LEU A 41 -5.07 8.64 21.79
C LEU A 41 -4.51 10.06 21.62
N THR A 42 -4.40 10.80 22.72
CA THR A 42 -3.80 12.15 22.73
C THR A 42 -2.34 12.11 22.31
N LYS A 43 -1.57 11.07 22.71
CA LYS A 43 -0.18 10.86 22.29
C LYS A 43 -0.10 10.77 20.75
N TYR A 44 -0.94 9.98 20.08
CA TYR A 44 -0.93 9.85 18.64
C TYR A 44 -1.33 11.14 17.92
N LEU A 45 -2.39 11.82 18.39
CA LEU A 45 -2.82 13.10 17.81
C LEU A 45 -1.70 14.16 17.92
N SER A 46 -1.04 14.25 19.07
CA SER A 46 0.11 15.11 19.27
C SER A 46 1.30 14.76 18.37
N ALA A 47 1.55 13.46 18.13
CA ALA A 47 2.59 13.01 17.23
C ALA A 47 2.32 13.46 15.79
N PHE A 48 1.13 13.25 15.23
CA PHE A 48 0.76 13.73 13.90
C PHE A 48 0.90 15.25 13.76
N ASN A 49 0.52 16.01 14.78
CA ASN A 49 0.68 17.47 14.82
C ASN A 49 2.17 17.85 14.86
N THR A 50 2.97 17.17 15.67
CA THR A 50 4.42 17.41 15.81
C THR A 50 5.16 17.19 14.49
N ILE A 51 4.82 16.16 13.74
CA ILE A 51 5.39 15.90 12.41
C ILE A 51 4.73 16.75 11.30
N LYS A 52 3.81 17.66 11.65
CA LYS A 52 3.11 18.60 10.74
C LYS A 52 2.38 17.90 9.58
N GLN A 53 1.83 16.73 9.82
CA GLN A 53 1.10 15.95 8.80
C GLN A 53 -0.40 16.24 8.84
N THR A 54 -0.79 17.46 8.46
CA THR A 54 -2.20 17.86 8.41
C THR A 54 -2.98 17.18 7.28
N THR A 55 -2.30 16.63 6.29
CA THR A 55 -2.91 15.88 5.17
C THR A 55 -3.62 14.60 5.63
N VAL A 56 -3.31 14.08 6.83
CA VAL A 56 -3.97 12.92 7.42
C VAL A 56 -5.34 13.23 8.03
N LEU A 57 -5.66 14.52 8.29
CA LEU A 57 -6.89 14.93 8.99
C LEU A 57 -8.19 14.41 8.37
N PRO A 58 -8.39 14.41 7.03
CA PRO A 58 -9.62 13.87 6.44
C PRO A 58 -9.82 12.38 6.76
N LEU A 59 -8.74 11.60 6.78
CA LEU A 59 -8.75 10.20 7.17
C LEU A 59 -9.04 10.05 8.67
N LEU A 60 -8.31 10.78 9.51
CA LEU A 60 -8.51 10.74 10.97
C LEU A 60 -9.96 11.08 11.36
N PHE A 61 -10.58 12.08 10.73
CA PHE A 61 -11.96 12.44 11.04
C PHE A 61 -12.94 11.29 10.75
N LYS A 62 -12.74 10.55 9.66
CA LYS A 62 -13.56 9.37 9.35
C LYS A 62 -13.36 8.25 10.38
N ILE A 63 -12.10 7.93 10.72
CA ILE A 63 -11.75 6.90 11.72
C ILE A 63 -12.27 7.28 13.11
N PHE A 64 -12.16 8.55 13.53
CA PHE A 64 -12.72 9.01 14.79
C PHE A 64 -14.26 9.01 14.80
N ASN A 65 -14.92 9.20 13.66
CA ASN A 65 -16.37 8.98 13.56
C ASN A 65 -16.73 7.52 13.85
N ASP A 66 -15.99 6.55 13.31
CA ASP A 66 -16.22 5.13 13.58
C ASP A 66 -16.04 4.79 15.07
N TYR A 67 -15.05 5.38 15.71
CA TYR A 67 -14.85 5.23 17.15
C TYR A 67 -16.00 5.84 17.99
N GLU A 68 -16.39 7.07 17.72
CA GLU A 68 -17.49 7.75 18.41
C GLU A 68 -18.85 7.06 18.17
N ASP A 69 -19.03 6.46 16.97
CA ASP A 69 -20.22 5.67 16.62
C ASP A 69 -20.15 4.23 17.14
N LYS A 70 -19.10 3.88 17.92
CA LYS A 70 -18.87 2.57 18.53
C LYS A 70 -18.76 1.40 17.52
N ARG A 71 -18.35 1.69 16.29
CA ARG A 71 -18.05 0.69 15.27
C ARG A 71 -16.72 0.00 15.53
N ILE A 72 -15.79 0.71 16.17
CA ILE A 72 -14.50 0.20 16.64
C ILE A 72 -14.28 0.62 18.09
N ASN A 73 -13.48 -0.14 18.82
CA ASN A 73 -13.06 0.19 20.18
C ASN A 73 -11.75 1.01 20.20
N GLU A 74 -11.37 1.49 21.38
CA GLU A 74 -10.17 2.31 21.56
C GLU A 74 -8.89 1.55 21.22
N GLU A 75 -8.81 0.26 21.54
CA GLU A 75 -7.66 -0.57 21.21
C GLU A 75 -7.42 -0.64 19.69
N THR A 76 -8.49 -0.88 18.92
CA THR A 76 -8.43 -0.90 17.45
C THR A 76 -8.02 0.47 16.91
N LEU A 77 -8.62 1.55 17.43
CA LEU A 77 -8.25 2.91 17.04
C LEU A 77 -6.77 3.19 17.30
N SER A 78 -6.26 2.87 18.49
CA SER A 78 -4.85 3.06 18.87
C SER A 78 -3.91 2.30 17.93
N LYS A 79 -4.22 1.04 17.60
CA LYS A 79 -3.45 0.23 16.65
C LYS A 79 -3.39 0.87 15.26
N VAL A 80 -4.53 1.34 14.75
CA VAL A 80 -4.61 2.00 13.43
C VAL A 80 -3.81 3.31 13.44
N LEU A 81 -3.98 4.16 14.46
CA LEU A 81 -3.24 5.42 14.57
C LEU A 81 -1.73 5.19 14.64
N ASN A 82 -1.29 4.20 15.43
CA ASN A 82 0.11 3.83 15.51
C ASN A 82 0.67 3.38 14.15
N TYR A 83 -0.06 2.56 13.41
CA TYR A 83 0.40 2.06 12.11
C TYR A 83 0.39 3.14 11.03
N LEU A 84 -0.58 4.04 11.02
CA LEU A 84 -0.58 5.23 10.16
C LEU A 84 0.59 6.17 10.46
N LEU A 85 0.90 6.38 11.74
CA LEU A 85 2.06 7.17 12.16
C LEU A 85 3.36 6.50 11.72
N THR A 86 3.49 5.19 11.91
CA THR A 86 4.61 4.38 11.43
C THR A 86 4.79 4.54 9.92
N TYR A 87 3.72 4.43 9.15
CA TYR A 87 3.74 4.64 7.71
C TYR A 87 4.29 6.03 7.34
N LEU A 88 3.75 7.10 7.93
CA LEU A 88 4.17 8.47 7.64
C LEU A 88 5.63 8.74 8.01
N VAL A 89 6.10 8.20 9.13
CA VAL A 89 7.50 8.31 9.54
C VAL A 89 8.41 7.58 8.55
N ARG A 90 8.08 6.35 8.18
CA ARG A 90 8.88 5.53 7.26
C ARG A 90 8.96 6.13 5.86
N ILE A 91 7.82 6.53 5.26
CA ILE A 91 7.82 7.14 3.91
C ILE A 91 8.57 8.47 3.89
N THR A 92 8.46 9.28 4.96
CA THR A 92 9.18 10.55 5.07
C THR A 92 10.68 10.33 5.22
N ALA A 93 11.11 9.36 6.02
CA ALA A 93 12.53 9.01 6.16
C ALA A 93 13.10 8.49 4.83
N CYS A 94 12.37 7.63 4.15
CA CYS A 94 12.76 7.05 2.86
C CYS A 94 12.64 8.01 1.67
N GLU A 95 12.13 9.25 1.86
CA GLU A 95 11.94 10.26 0.80
C GLU A 95 11.02 9.80 -0.32
N ILE A 96 10.00 9.05 0.05
CA ILE A 96 8.97 8.64 -0.88
C ILE A 96 8.06 9.83 -1.18
N ASN A 97 8.15 10.36 -2.40
CA ASN A 97 7.34 11.47 -2.86
C ASN A 97 5.95 10.95 -3.27
N LYS A 98 4.93 11.40 -2.54
CA LYS A 98 3.55 11.02 -2.77
C LYS A 98 2.63 12.23 -2.69
N ASN A 99 1.56 12.22 -3.47
CA ASN A 99 0.44 13.13 -3.25
C ASN A 99 -0.39 12.66 -2.04
N LEU A 100 0.16 12.87 -0.84
CA LEU A 100 -0.45 12.42 0.41
C LEU A 100 -1.87 12.94 0.61
N SER A 101 -2.18 14.15 0.15
CA SER A 101 -3.52 14.74 0.30
C SER A 101 -4.60 13.93 -0.40
N LYS A 102 -4.39 13.56 -1.66
CA LYS A 102 -5.33 12.74 -2.42
C LYS A 102 -5.40 11.32 -1.84
N PHE A 103 -4.26 10.74 -1.56
CA PHE A 103 -4.14 9.40 -1.00
C PHE A 103 -4.87 9.26 0.35
N MET A 104 -4.60 10.13 1.32
CA MET A 104 -5.26 10.08 2.64
C MET A 104 -6.76 10.32 2.57
N LYS A 105 -7.22 11.16 1.64
CA LYS A 105 -8.65 11.42 1.43
C LYS A 105 -9.38 10.17 0.94
N SER A 106 -8.78 9.38 0.04
CA SER A 106 -9.41 8.20 -0.56
C SER A 106 -9.17 6.92 0.26
N MET A 107 -8.17 6.88 1.13
CA MET A 107 -7.75 5.68 1.85
C MET A 107 -8.89 5.05 2.66
N TYR A 108 -9.67 5.84 3.39
CA TYR A 108 -10.76 5.32 4.20
C TYR A 108 -11.77 4.51 3.37
N ASP A 109 -12.23 5.10 2.27
CA ASP A 109 -13.27 4.49 1.43
C ASP A 109 -12.75 3.22 0.73
N ARG A 110 -11.44 3.15 0.47
CA ARG A 110 -10.77 1.98 -0.11
C ARG A 110 -10.55 0.86 0.91
N VAL A 111 -10.25 1.21 2.17
CA VAL A 111 -9.90 0.23 3.20
C VAL A 111 -11.13 -0.29 3.93
N ILE A 112 -12.09 0.58 4.22
CA ILE A 112 -13.25 0.25 5.05
C ILE A 112 -14.49 -0.05 4.21
N ASP A 113 -14.87 0.82 3.29
CA ASP A 113 -16.05 0.71 2.39
C ASP A 113 -17.29 0.06 3.06
N GLY A 114 -17.57 0.46 4.31
CA GLY A 114 -18.68 -0.08 5.11
C GLY A 114 -18.40 -1.41 5.82
N ASN A 115 -17.25 -2.04 5.59
CA ASN A 115 -16.84 -3.26 6.28
C ASN A 115 -15.92 -2.95 7.48
N TYR A 116 -16.44 -3.07 8.68
CA TYR A 116 -15.72 -2.78 9.94
C TYR A 116 -15.02 -4.00 10.54
N ASN A 117 -15.17 -5.19 9.94
CA ASN A 117 -14.49 -6.40 10.38
C ASN A 117 -12.99 -6.33 10.05
N ASN A 118 -12.15 -6.85 10.94
CA ASN A 118 -10.69 -6.83 10.77
C ASN A 118 -10.13 -5.43 10.43
N TYR A 119 -10.69 -4.41 11.09
CA TYR A 119 -10.45 -2.99 10.78
C TYR A 119 -8.96 -2.63 10.74
N TYR A 120 -8.20 -3.04 11.76
CA TYR A 120 -6.76 -2.81 11.82
C TYR A 120 -5.99 -3.58 10.73
N GLU A 121 -6.30 -4.86 10.57
CA GLU A 121 -5.68 -5.75 9.60
C GLU A 121 -5.85 -5.22 8.17
N ARG A 122 -7.01 -4.67 7.85
CA ARG A 122 -7.29 -4.03 6.55
C ARG A 122 -6.35 -2.86 6.28
N PHE A 123 -6.12 -1.97 7.26
CA PHE A 123 -5.13 -0.89 7.12
C PHE A 123 -3.72 -1.40 6.94
N VAL A 124 -3.31 -2.43 7.68
CA VAL A 124 -1.96 -3.01 7.57
C VAL A 124 -1.74 -3.62 6.20
N ILE A 125 -2.67 -4.48 5.76
CA ILE A 125 -2.58 -5.15 4.45
C ILE A 125 -2.57 -4.11 3.34
N PHE A 126 -3.49 -3.13 3.38
CA PHE A 126 -3.55 -2.08 2.38
C PHE A 126 -2.25 -1.31 2.24
N LEU A 127 -1.65 -0.86 3.35
CA LEU A 127 -0.42 -0.07 3.33
C LEU A 127 0.82 -0.89 2.94
N ASN A 128 0.83 -2.20 3.24
CA ASN A 128 1.94 -3.08 2.89
C ASN A 128 1.90 -3.53 1.43
N ASP A 129 0.68 -3.75 0.89
CA ASP A 129 0.49 -4.25 -0.47
C ASP A 129 0.42 -3.14 -1.53
N LEU A 130 0.43 -1.87 -1.12
CA LEU A 130 0.65 -0.75 -2.05
C LEU A 130 1.96 -0.97 -2.82
N ARG A 131 1.95 -0.67 -4.11
CA ARG A 131 3.11 -0.95 -4.97
C ARG A 131 4.08 0.20 -5.07
N ALA A 132 5.29 -0.13 -5.53
CA ALA A 132 6.38 0.79 -5.82
C ALA A 132 6.62 1.79 -4.68
N ASN A 133 6.44 3.07 -4.98
CA ASN A 133 6.77 4.16 -4.06
C ASN A 133 5.66 4.46 -3.04
N ASP A 134 4.58 3.67 -2.99
CA ASP A 134 3.42 3.96 -2.14
C ASP A 134 3.28 3.04 -0.95
N ARG A 135 3.92 1.86 -0.97
CA ARG A 135 3.85 0.87 0.10
C ARG A 135 4.62 1.28 1.36
N MET A 136 4.28 0.64 2.46
CA MET A 136 5.08 0.72 3.68
C MET A 136 6.53 0.30 3.39
N PRO A 137 7.54 1.16 3.65
CA PRO A 137 8.95 0.75 3.52
C PRO A 137 9.30 -0.37 4.48
N THR A 138 10.03 -1.37 4.01
CA THR A 138 10.54 -2.47 4.82
C THR A 138 11.55 -2.00 5.87
N ASP A 139 11.85 -2.83 6.85
CA ASP A 139 12.87 -2.53 7.87
C ASP A 139 14.24 -2.26 7.24
N LYS A 140 14.60 -3.00 6.19
CA LYS A 140 15.83 -2.79 5.44
C LYS A 140 15.91 -1.41 4.81
N GLU A 141 14.85 -1.01 4.08
CA GLU A 141 14.79 0.30 3.41
C GLU A 141 14.78 1.45 4.41
N PHE A 142 14.05 1.30 5.51
CA PHE A 142 14.01 2.30 6.58
C PHE A 142 15.36 2.47 7.25
N ARG A 143 16.06 1.35 7.53
CA ARG A 143 17.44 1.36 8.06
C ARG A 143 18.40 2.06 7.10
N GLU A 144 18.43 1.67 5.84
CA GLU A 144 19.29 2.26 4.83
C GLU A 144 19.05 3.77 4.68
N ALA A 145 17.78 4.19 4.70
CA ALA A 145 17.43 5.61 4.64
C ALA A 145 17.92 6.41 5.85
N LEU A 146 17.75 5.90 7.07
CA LEU A 146 18.18 6.58 8.29
C LEU A 146 19.71 6.65 8.42
N ILE A 147 20.44 5.70 7.85
CA ILE A 147 21.92 5.72 7.79
C ILE A 147 22.42 6.78 6.80
N SER A 148 21.80 6.87 5.61
CA SER A 148 22.40 7.56 4.46
C SER A 148 21.70 8.86 4.07
N LYS A 149 20.41 9.01 4.37
CA LYS A 149 19.64 10.19 3.93
C LYS A 149 19.63 11.30 4.97
N PRO A 150 19.61 12.58 4.52
CA PRO A 150 19.58 13.71 5.44
C PRO A 150 18.24 13.77 6.20
N LEU A 151 18.30 13.68 7.53
CA LEU A 151 17.14 13.72 8.42
C LEU A 151 16.87 15.13 8.99
N TYR A 152 17.90 15.93 9.18
CA TYR A 152 17.86 17.18 9.95
C TYR A 152 16.74 18.16 9.54
N LYS A 153 16.53 18.34 8.24
CA LYS A 153 15.50 19.28 7.72
C LYS A 153 14.10 18.67 7.62
N LYS A 154 13.94 17.38 7.89
CA LYS A 154 12.63 16.71 7.79
C LYS A 154 11.79 17.00 9.04
N ASN A 155 10.50 17.20 8.85
CA ASN A 155 9.55 17.47 9.96
C ASN A 155 9.57 16.37 11.03
N ILE A 156 9.89 15.14 10.65
CA ILE A 156 9.98 13.99 11.57
C ILE A 156 11.25 14.00 12.44
N CYS A 157 12.26 14.81 12.15
CA CYS A 157 13.58 14.72 12.81
C CYS A 157 13.48 14.86 14.33
N LYS A 158 12.92 15.97 14.81
CA LYS A 158 12.76 16.20 16.26
C LYS A 158 11.90 15.13 16.90
N TYR A 159 10.85 14.68 16.21
CA TYR A 159 9.97 13.62 16.70
C TYR A 159 10.72 12.30 16.86
N ILE A 160 11.47 11.85 15.85
CA ILE A 160 12.29 10.63 15.91
C ILE A 160 13.29 10.70 17.09
N LEU A 161 14.01 11.81 17.24
CA LEU A 161 14.96 11.98 18.34
C LEU A 161 14.25 11.95 19.70
N SER A 162 13.05 12.53 19.82
CA SER A 162 12.23 12.45 21.03
C SER A 162 11.79 11.02 21.34
N VAL A 163 11.38 10.26 20.33
CA VAL A 163 10.97 8.85 20.47
C VAL A 163 12.14 8.01 20.98
N ILE A 164 13.33 8.18 20.39
CA ILE A 164 14.53 7.47 20.85
C ILE A 164 14.84 7.80 22.30
N GLU A 165 14.88 9.08 22.66
CA GLU A 165 15.22 9.49 24.02
C GLU A 165 14.22 8.97 25.06
N ASN A 166 12.94 8.91 24.69
CA ASN A 166 11.85 8.45 25.56
C ASN A 166 11.49 6.96 25.34
N SER A 167 12.37 6.15 24.77
CA SER A 167 12.14 4.71 24.54
C SER A 167 12.24 3.87 25.83
N THR A 168 12.67 4.45 26.94
CA THR A 168 12.72 3.81 28.25
C THR A 168 11.60 4.28 29.17
N LYS A 169 11.53 3.72 30.38
CA LYS A 169 10.51 4.13 31.38
C LYS A 169 10.72 5.55 31.92
N GLU A 170 11.94 6.07 31.85
CA GLU A 170 12.29 7.41 32.31
C GLU A 170 12.17 8.38 31.12
N HIS A 171 11.14 9.21 31.15
CA HIS A 171 10.85 10.17 30.09
C HIS A 171 11.34 11.57 30.47
N ILE A 172 11.90 12.27 29.48
CA ILE A 172 12.28 13.68 29.63
C ILE A 172 11.39 14.57 28.75
N ASP A 173 11.14 15.78 29.23
CA ASP A 173 10.47 16.80 28.41
C ASP A 173 11.46 17.36 27.38
N VAL A 174 11.20 17.09 26.11
CA VAL A 174 12.03 17.51 24.97
C VAL A 174 11.49 18.79 24.29
N THR A 175 10.42 19.38 24.82
CA THR A 175 9.72 20.52 24.19
C THR A 175 10.67 21.68 23.93
N ASN A 176 11.47 22.05 24.92
CA ASN A 176 12.42 23.16 24.86
C ASN A 176 13.82 22.77 24.35
N LEU A 177 14.05 21.48 24.02
CA LEU A 177 15.30 21.04 23.45
C LEU A 177 15.33 21.30 21.94
N THR A 178 16.50 21.56 21.42
CA THR A 178 16.76 21.82 19.99
C THR A 178 17.71 20.76 19.43
N ILE A 179 17.63 20.51 18.12
CA ILE A 179 18.50 19.54 17.44
C ILE A 179 19.91 20.12 17.37
N GLU A 180 20.89 19.35 17.76
CA GLU A 180 22.32 19.65 17.69
C GLU A 180 23.05 18.61 16.82
N HIS A 181 24.09 19.08 16.12
CA HIS A 181 25.02 18.29 15.34
C HIS A 181 26.29 18.04 16.15
N ILE A 182 26.64 16.78 16.36
CA ILE A 182 27.94 16.45 17.02
C ILE A 182 29.08 16.90 16.10
N LEU A 183 29.15 16.46 14.85
CA LEU A 183 29.96 17.10 13.80
C LEU A 183 29.23 18.39 13.37
N PRO A 184 29.78 19.59 13.63
CA PRO A 184 29.02 20.84 13.51
C PRO A 184 28.74 21.25 12.06
N GLN A 185 27.61 21.94 11.86
CA GLN A 185 27.23 22.47 10.52
C GLN A 185 28.18 23.58 10.01
N LYS A 186 28.64 24.44 10.92
CA LYS A 186 29.66 25.44 10.59
C LYS A 186 31.02 24.81 10.63
N GLU A 187 31.73 24.92 9.53
CA GLU A 187 33.02 24.32 9.38
C GLU A 187 34.03 24.89 10.38
N ASN A 188 34.68 24.02 11.16
CA ASN A 188 35.91 24.32 11.87
C ASN A 188 36.95 23.32 11.34
N ALA A 189 37.34 23.53 10.09
CA ALA A 189 38.11 22.58 9.29
C ALA A 189 39.41 22.18 9.98
N ALA A 190 40.10 23.12 10.66
CA ALA A 190 41.37 22.85 11.32
C ALA A 190 41.24 21.80 12.45
N VAL A 191 40.16 21.90 13.26
CA VAL A 191 39.89 21.00 14.36
C VAL A 191 39.32 19.66 13.86
N TRP A 192 38.33 19.70 13.00
CA TRP A 192 37.61 18.51 12.57
C TRP A 192 38.35 17.71 11.49
N ARG A 193 39.23 18.32 10.68
CA ARG A 193 40.17 17.57 9.82
C ARG A 193 41.16 16.74 10.64
N LYS A 194 41.59 17.22 11.80
CA LYS A 194 42.41 16.44 12.71
C LYS A 194 41.65 15.27 13.33
N GLU A 195 40.34 15.45 13.61
CA GLU A 195 39.47 14.43 14.20
C GLU A 195 39.12 13.33 13.18
N LEU A 196 38.72 13.72 11.98
CA LEU A 196 38.22 12.81 10.93
C LEU A 196 39.34 12.27 10.01
N GLY A 197 40.48 12.98 9.92
CA GLY A 197 41.60 12.60 9.06
C GLY A 197 41.26 12.71 7.57
N GLU A 198 41.67 11.70 6.78
CA GLU A 198 41.46 11.64 5.34
C GLU A 198 40.00 11.51 4.97
N ASP A 199 39.14 11.00 5.84
CA ASP A 199 37.71 10.85 5.64
C ASP A 199 36.91 12.17 5.78
N TYR A 200 37.55 13.30 6.14
CA TYR A 200 36.87 14.54 6.49
C TYR A 200 35.80 14.97 5.48
N ASP A 201 36.19 15.14 4.22
CA ASP A 201 35.28 15.66 3.18
C ASP A 201 34.14 14.69 2.94
N SER A 202 34.41 13.37 2.86
CA SER A 202 33.39 12.33 2.64
C SER A 202 32.41 12.19 3.81
N VAL A 203 32.91 12.30 5.05
CA VAL A 203 32.06 12.22 6.25
C VAL A 203 31.19 13.46 6.38
N TYR A 204 31.75 14.62 6.08
CA TYR A 204 31.04 15.88 6.14
C TYR A 204 29.90 15.92 5.13
N ASP A 205 30.15 15.52 3.88
CA ASP A 205 29.15 15.50 2.81
C ASP A 205 28.04 14.47 3.03
N LEU A 206 28.40 13.28 3.48
CA LEU A 206 27.46 12.16 3.53
C LEU A 206 26.71 12.06 4.88
N TYR A 207 27.34 12.36 6.00
CA TYR A 207 26.79 12.04 7.32
C TYR A 207 26.42 13.23 8.20
N LEU A 208 26.74 14.46 7.79
CA LEU A 208 26.49 15.66 8.58
C LEU A 208 25.03 15.75 9.08
N HIS A 209 24.06 15.47 8.22
CA HIS A 209 22.63 15.63 8.48
C HIS A 209 21.89 14.30 8.75
N THR A 210 22.62 13.19 8.87
CA THR A 210 22.02 11.87 9.12
C THR A 210 21.76 11.64 10.60
N LEU A 211 20.93 10.65 10.92
CA LEU A 211 20.55 10.30 12.30
C LEU A 211 21.78 10.11 13.20
N GLY A 212 22.83 9.43 12.71
CA GLY A 212 24.03 9.13 13.48
C GLY A 212 24.76 10.35 14.03
N ASN A 213 24.60 11.51 13.41
CA ASN A 213 25.27 12.76 13.84
C ASN A 213 24.38 13.72 14.65
N LEU A 214 23.08 13.39 14.82
CA LEU A 214 22.11 14.29 15.46
C LEU A 214 21.80 13.92 16.90
N THR A 215 21.63 14.92 17.76
CA THR A 215 21.13 14.78 19.13
C THR A 215 20.18 15.92 19.48
N ILE A 216 19.64 15.94 20.69
CA ILE A 216 18.85 17.06 21.22
C ILE A 216 19.50 17.62 22.49
N THR A 217 19.50 18.92 22.63
CA THR A 217 20.07 19.61 23.79
C THR A 217 19.47 21.00 24.00
N GLY A 218 19.57 21.51 25.23
CA GLY A 218 19.34 22.93 25.53
C GLY A 218 20.58 23.80 25.44
N HIS A 219 21.76 23.21 25.08
CA HIS A 219 23.09 23.83 25.17
C HIS A 219 23.73 24.05 23.78
N ASN A 220 22.94 24.24 22.72
CA ASN A 220 23.45 24.40 21.35
C ASN A 220 24.48 25.53 21.22
N SER A 221 24.24 26.68 21.87
CA SER A 221 25.18 27.82 21.86
C SER A 221 26.52 27.52 22.47
N GLU A 222 26.55 26.64 23.49
CA GLU A 222 27.77 26.23 24.19
C GLU A 222 28.57 25.19 23.40
N LEU A 223 27.88 24.31 22.68
CA LEU A 223 28.47 23.26 21.84
C LEU A 223 29.13 23.84 20.59
N GLY A 224 28.36 24.58 19.80
CA GLY A 224 28.84 25.29 18.61
C GLY A 224 29.78 24.46 17.73
N THR A 225 30.93 25.05 17.37
CA THR A 225 31.96 24.43 16.50
C THR A 225 33.13 23.81 17.27
N LYS A 226 32.96 23.56 18.58
CA LYS A 226 34.01 23.02 19.44
C LYS A 226 34.52 21.65 18.99
N ALA A 227 35.73 21.31 19.43
CA ALA A 227 36.32 19.98 19.27
C ALA A 227 35.44 18.91 19.95
N PHE A 228 35.51 17.68 19.46
CA PHE A 228 34.70 16.59 19.98
C PHE A 228 34.82 16.40 21.49
N ASN A 229 36.02 16.41 22.04
CA ASN A 229 36.24 16.22 23.47
C ASN A 229 35.61 17.34 24.32
N ASP A 230 35.60 18.59 23.83
CA ASP A 230 34.94 19.70 24.52
C ASP A 230 33.42 19.55 24.48
N LYS A 231 32.88 19.16 23.31
CA LYS A 231 31.44 18.84 23.17
C LYS A 231 31.05 17.69 24.11
N LYS A 232 31.84 16.62 24.14
CA LYS A 232 31.62 15.45 25.00
C LYS A 232 31.53 15.85 26.47
N LYS A 233 32.45 16.72 26.95
CA LYS A 233 32.43 17.25 28.31
C LYS A 233 31.15 18.04 28.59
N ILE A 234 30.79 19.00 27.73
CA ILE A 234 29.58 19.79 27.90
C ILE A 234 28.30 18.90 27.92
N ILE A 235 28.22 17.92 27.03
CA ILE A 235 27.10 16.97 26.98
C ILE A 235 27.03 16.17 28.28
N LYS A 236 28.18 15.65 28.79
CA LYS A 236 28.25 14.89 30.03
C LYS A 236 27.77 15.70 31.24
N ASP A 237 28.19 16.97 31.31
CA ASP A 237 27.96 17.80 32.48
C ASP A 237 26.55 18.43 32.49
N ASN A 238 25.94 18.66 31.33
CA ASN A 238 24.74 19.50 31.22
C ASN A 238 23.55 18.86 30.50
N SER A 239 23.75 17.82 29.69
CA SER A 239 22.65 17.25 28.92
C SER A 239 21.78 16.32 29.75
N LYS A 240 20.45 16.46 29.60
CA LYS A 240 19.47 15.53 30.18
C LYS A 240 19.16 14.34 29.23
N ALA A 241 19.59 14.43 27.97
CA ALA A 241 19.39 13.35 27.01
C ALA A 241 20.40 12.22 27.27
N ASN A 242 19.92 11.09 27.72
CA ASN A 242 20.76 9.95 28.14
C ASN A 242 20.91 8.93 27.00
N ILE A 243 19.80 8.53 26.38
CA ILE A 243 19.79 7.48 25.35
C ILE A 243 20.53 7.98 24.11
N LEU A 244 20.17 9.17 23.62
CA LEU A 244 20.80 9.78 22.43
C LEU A 244 22.29 10.05 22.63
N ASN A 245 22.72 10.34 23.86
CA ASN A 245 24.12 10.70 24.14
C ASN A 245 24.98 9.54 24.59
N LYS A 246 24.42 8.35 24.86
CA LYS A 246 25.13 7.17 25.33
C LYS A 246 26.36 6.84 24.49
N ASP A 247 26.14 6.71 23.16
CA ASP A 247 27.23 6.36 22.24
C ASP A 247 28.23 7.53 22.06
N VAL A 248 27.75 8.78 22.08
CA VAL A 248 28.61 9.97 22.04
C VAL A 248 29.57 9.99 23.21
N LEU A 249 29.10 9.65 24.41
CA LEU A 249 29.89 9.65 25.62
C LEU A 249 30.82 8.45 25.73
N SER A 250 30.55 7.35 25.01
CA SER A 250 31.33 6.11 25.10
C SER A 250 32.57 6.07 24.20
N VAL A 251 32.67 6.93 23.19
CA VAL A 251 33.76 6.91 22.20
C VAL A 251 34.78 8.02 22.48
N ASP A 252 36.04 7.79 22.11
CA ASP A 252 37.11 8.77 22.25
C ASP A 252 37.29 9.65 21.01
N ARG A 253 36.81 9.23 19.88
CA ARG A 253 36.88 9.97 18.61
C ARG A 253 35.54 9.95 17.90
N TRP A 254 35.20 11.08 17.25
CA TRP A 254 34.00 11.20 16.43
C TRP A 254 34.36 11.11 14.97
N ASN A 255 34.25 9.92 14.40
CA ASN A 255 34.64 9.60 13.04
C ASN A 255 33.52 8.82 12.32
N LYS A 256 33.74 8.44 11.08
CA LYS A 256 32.80 7.67 10.27
C LYS A 256 32.26 6.42 11.00
N SER A 257 33.16 5.65 11.61
CA SER A 257 32.77 4.43 12.33
C SER A 257 31.89 4.74 13.54
N SER A 258 32.24 5.76 14.34
CA SER A 258 31.41 6.18 15.48
C SER A 258 30.02 6.63 15.06
N ILE A 259 29.92 7.41 13.98
CA ILE A 259 28.63 7.89 13.45
C ILE A 259 27.77 6.71 12.96
N LEU A 260 28.36 5.78 12.20
CA LEU A 260 27.64 4.62 11.67
C LEU A 260 27.21 3.64 12.76
N ASN A 261 28.08 3.34 13.73
CA ASN A 261 27.75 2.48 14.86
C ASN A 261 26.61 3.06 15.68
N ARG A 262 26.68 4.36 16.00
CA ARG A 262 25.61 5.05 16.70
C ARG A 262 24.30 5.05 15.89
N ALA A 263 24.38 5.31 14.58
CA ALA A 263 23.21 5.25 13.73
C ALA A 263 22.50 3.90 13.83
N ASN A 264 23.25 2.79 13.76
CA ASN A 264 22.69 1.45 13.88
C ASN A 264 22.03 1.20 15.24
N ASN A 265 22.68 1.59 16.34
CA ASN A 265 22.11 1.44 17.70
C ASN A 265 20.79 2.22 17.86
N LEU A 266 20.73 3.46 17.34
CA LEU A 266 19.52 4.28 17.38
C LEU A 266 18.40 3.73 16.45
N ILE A 267 18.78 3.15 15.31
CA ILE A 267 17.83 2.54 14.37
C ILE A 267 17.21 1.29 14.97
N ASP A 268 17.93 0.49 15.73
CA ASP A 268 17.36 -0.69 16.38
C ASP A 268 16.21 -0.30 17.32
N ILE A 269 16.33 0.82 18.04
CA ILE A 269 15.24 1.38 18.84
C ILE A 269 14.06 1.79 17.95
N LEU A 270 14.33 2.46 16.83
CA LEU A 270 13.28 2.94 15.93
C LEU A 270 12.55 1.80 15.20
N LEU A 271 13.21 0.69 14.93
CA LEU A 271 12.57 -0.48 14.32
C LEU A 271 11.58 -1.16 15.27
N GLU A 272 11.81 -1.12 16.57
CA GLU A 272 10.84 -1.60 17.56
C GLU A 272 9.67 -0.60 17.75
N GLU A 273 9.93 0.70 17.75
CA GLU A 273 8.91 1.74 17.94
C GLU A 273 8.01 1.92 16.69
N PHE A 274 8.61 1.88 15.50
CA PHE A 274 7.92 2.00 14.21
C PHE A 274 7.94 0.66 13.46
N LYS A 275 7.41 -0.37 14.11
CA LYS A 275 7.50 -1.76 13.64
C LYS A 275 6.78 -1.98 12.33
N TYR A 276 7.46 -2.65 11.39
CA TYR A 276 6.82 -3.23 10.22
C TYR A 276 6.02 -4.48 10.65
N VAL A 277 4.72 -4.47 10.41
CA VAL A 277 3.85 -5.59 10.80
C VAL A 277 3.54 -6.42 9.56
N GLU A 278 4.00 -7.67 9.53
CA GLU A 278 3.53 -8.64 8.54
C GLU A 278 2.26 -9.31 9.05
N ILE A 279 1.17 -9.10 8.34
CA ILE A 279 -0.02 -9.91 8.52
C ILE A 279 0.05 -10.98 7.43
N HIS A 280 0.23 -12.23 7.82
CA HIS A 280 0.07 -13.35 6.91
C HIS A 280 -1.38 -13.36 6.46
N SER A 281 -1.59 -12.81 5.29
CA SER A 281 -2.87 -12.34 4.80
C SER A 281 -3.91 -13.44 4.79
N ASN A 282 -5.03 -13.17 5.41
CA ASN A 282 -6.29 -13.71 5.00
C ASN A 282 -6.47 -13.32 3.51
N LYS A 283 -6.38 -14.28 2.57
CA LYS A 283 -6.47 -14.03 1.11
C LYS A 283 -7.71 -13.21 0.75
N ASN A 284 -8.79 -13.34 1.54
CA ASN A 284 -10.03 -12.61 1.34
C ASN A 284 -9.83 -11.09 1.48
N ILE A 285 -9.10 -10.62 2.49
CA ILE A 285 -8.84 -9.18 2.68
C ILE A 285 -7.98 -8.61 1.53
N LYS A 286 -7.00 -9.38 1.02
CA LYS A 286 -6.19 -8.94 -0.14
C LYS A 286 -7.01 -8.78 -1.41
N ASN A 287 -7.95 -9.70 -1.66
CA ASN A 287 -8.82 -9.63 -2.83
C ASN A 287 -9.80 -8.44 -2.75
N GLU A 288 -10.20 -8.04 -1.54
CA GLU A 288 -11.03 -6.86 -1.30
C GLU A 288 -10.26 -5.54 -1.52
N LEU A 289 -8.93 -5.52 -1.37
CA LEU A 289 -8.13 -4.30 -1.37
C LEU A 289 -7.56 -3.88 -2.73
N GLY A 290 -7.80 -4.66 -3.79
CA GLY A 290 -7.56 -4.25 -5.17
C GLY A 290 -6.43 -4.97 -5.92
N PHE A 291 -6.50 -4.83 -7.24
CA PHE A 291 -5.57 -5.36 -8.24
C PHE A 291 -4.96 -4.21 -9.02
N ASP A 292 -3.84 -4.45 -9.71
CA ASP A 292 -3.19 -3.48 -10.59
C ASP A 292 -2.96 -4.03 -12.01
N LEU A 293 -2.40 -3.17 -12.87
CA LEU A 293 -2.14 -3.48 -14.27
C LEU A 293 -0.98 -4.46 -14.51
N ASN A 294 -0.21 -4.80 -13.48
CA ASN A 294 0.87 -5.79 -13.53
C ASN A 294 0.45 -7.15 -12.95
N SER A 295 -0.78 -7.26 -12.45
CA SER A 295 -1.31 -8.51 -11.92
C SER A 295 -1.38 -9.56 -13.02
N ASP A 296 -0.74 -10.72 -12.81
CA ASP A 296 -0.75 -11.85 -13.75
C ASP A 296 -2.05 -12.67 -13.70
N THR A 297 -3.09 -12.14 -13.06
CA THR A 297 -4.39 -12.78 -12.87
C THR A 297 -5.23 -12.67 -14.14
N ASP A 298 -5.96 -13.73 -14.47
CA ASP A 298 -7.02 -13.68 -15.49
C ASP A 298 -8.29 -13.11 -14.87
N PHE A 299 -8.71 -11.94 -15.34
CA PHE A 299 -9.89 -11.22 -14.85
C PHE A 299 -11.15 -11.53 -15.67
N SER A 300 -11.16 -12.59 -16.50
CA SER A 300 -12.35 -13.02 -17.22
C SER A 300 -13.47 -13.35 -16.24
N ASN A 301 -14.71 -12.91 -16.57
CA ASN A 301 -15.90 -13.09 -15.74
C ASN A 301 -15.84 -12.48 -14.33
N THR A 302 -15.02 -11.45 -14.14
CA THR A 302 -15.01 -10.65 -12.92
C THR A 302 -15.76 -9.34 -13.15
N LYS A 303 -16.19 -8.69 -12.04
CA LYS A 303 -16.91 -7.42 -12.08
C LYS A 303 -16.13 -6.41 -11.21
N PRO A 304 -15.60 -5.32 -11.79
CA PRO A 304 -14.99 -4.26 -11.01
C PRO A 304 -16.08 -3.45 -10.30
N ILE A 305 -15.75 -3.02 -9.07
CA ILE A 305 -16.61 -2.16 -8.25
C ILE A 305 -16.03 -0.76 -8.10
N ALA A 306 -14.71 -0.63 -8.26
CA ALA A 306 -14.03 0.65 -8.20
C ALA A 306 -12.67 0.58 -8.90
N PHE A 307 -12.09 1.75 -9.18
CA PHE A 307 -10.68 1.90 -9.51
C PHE A 307 -10.11 3.14 -8.81
N SER A 308 -8.80 3.14 -8.63
CA SER A 308 -8.04 4.29 -8.15
C SER A 308 -7.07 4.74 -9.24
N PHE A 309 -7.01 6.03 -9.48
CA PHE A 309 -6.05 6.63 -10.38
C PHE A 309 -5.47 7.91 -9.79
N ASP A 310 -4.14 8.01 -9.74
CA ASP A 310 -3.39 9.12 -9.12
C ASP A 310 -3.91 9.51 -7.72
N GLY A 311 -4.34 8.50 -6.94
CA GLY A 311 -4.87 8.66 -5.58
C GLY A 311 -6.35 9.06 -5.50
N GLU A 312 -7.06 9.23 -6.61
CA GLU A 312 -8.52 9.39 -6.63
C GLU A 312 -9.22 8.03 -6.75
N PHE A 313 -10.23 7.81 -5.92
CA PHE A 313 -11.02 6.60 -5.88
C PHE A 313 -12.37 6.80 -6.56
N ILE A 314 -12.72 5.93 -7.52
CA ILE A 314 -13.88 6.08 -8.39
C ILE A 314 -14.66 4.77 -8.42
N LYS A 315 -15.91 4.78 -7.91
CA LYS A 315 -16.82 3.63 -7.98
C LYS A 315 -17.30 3.39 -9.41
N VAL A 316 -17.40 2.12 -9.78
CA VAL A 316 -17.87 1.68 -11.11
C VAL A 316 -18.81 0.48 -11.01
N ASN A 317 -19.59 0.26 -12.05
CA ASN A 317 -20.58 -0.82 -12.08
C ASN A 317 -20.12 -2.06 -12.86
N ASN A 318 -19.19 -1.90 -13.78
CA ASN A 318 -18.64 -2.96 -14.64
C ASN A 318 -17.40 -2.47 -15.40
N TRP A 319 -16.78 -3.37 -16.18
CA TRP A 319 -15.57 -3.08 -16.95
C TRP A 319 -15.73 -1.96 -17.99
N VAL A 320 -16.92 -1.84 -18.60
CA VAL A 320 -17.20 -0.75 -19.57
C VAL A 320 -17.33 0.59 -18.86
N ASP A 321 -17.95 0.62 -17.69
CA ASP A 321 -18.07 1.83 -16.87
C ASP A 321 -16.69 2.28 -16.37
N LEU A 322 -15.86 1.32 -15.91
CA LEU A 322 -14.48 1.57 -15.52
C LEU A 322 -13.68 2.21 -16.66
N LEU A 323 -13.69 1.58 -17.84
CA LEU A 323 -12.99 2.10 -19.02
C LEU A 323 -13.49 3.49 -19.42
N THR A 324 -14.81 3.71 -19.38
CA THR A 324 -15.41 5.00 -19.75
C THR A 324 -14.95 6.12 -18.83
N LYS A 325 -15.03 5.91 -17.51
CA LYS A 325 -14.62 6.92 -16.53
C LYS A 325 -13.13 7.19 -16.58
N PHE A 326 -12.32 6.12 -16.74
CA PHE A 326 -10.87 6.27 -16.88
C PHE A 326 -10.51 7.06 -18.14
N ILE A 327 -11.11 6.75 -19.30
CA ILE A 327 -10.85 7.48 -20.56
C ILE A 327 -11.25 8.94 -20.44
N GLY A 328 -12.37 9.27 -19.81
CA GLY A 328 -12.75 10.67 -19.55
C GLY A 328 -11.67 11.42 -18.78
N ILE A 329 -11.19 10.85 -17.68
CA ILE A 329 -10.12 11.45 -16.88
C ILE A 329 -8.82 11.57 -17.68
N ALA A 330 -8.45 10.53 -18.42
CA ALA A 330 -7.24 10.54 -19.24
C ALA A 330 -7.32 11.59 -20.37
N TYR A 331 -8.49 11.76 -20.97
CA TYR A 331 -8.76 12.79 -21.98
C TYR A 331 -8.61 14.22 -21.43
N ASP A 332 -9.13 14.47 -20.23
CA ASP A 332 -8.99 15.77 -19.56
C ASP A 332 -7.53 16.09 -19.22
N LEU A 333 -6.73 15.06 -18.92
CA LEU A 333 -5.30 15.21 -18.61
C LEU A 333 -4.44 15.52 -19.85
N ASP A 334 -4.75 14.91 -20.98
CA ASP A 334 -4.00 15.09 -22.23
C ASP A 334 -4.89 15.01 -23.48
N THR A 335 -5.72 16.01 -23.68
CA THR A 335 -6.60 16.15 -24.85
C THR A 335 -5.83 16.10 -26.19
N VAL A 336 -4.61 16.65 -26.23
CA VAL A 336 -3.80 16.72 -27.46
C VAL A 336 -3.38 15.32 -27.89
N LEU A 337 -2.91 14.50 -26.96
CA LEU A 337 -2.59 13.08 -27.23
C LEU A 337 -3.80 12.33 -27.80
N PHE A 338 -4.97 12.48 -27.20
CA PHE A 338 -6.19 11.79 -27.68
C PHE A 338 -6.58 12.21 -29.10
N ILE A 339 -6.45 13.48 -29.46
CA ILE A 339 -6.67 13.95 -30.82
C ILE A 339 -5.71 13.27 -31.80
N ASP A 340 -4.45 13.13 -31.42
CA ASP A 340 -3.43 12.52 -32.29
C ASP A 340 -3.62 10.99 -32.39
N LEU A 341 -3.94 10.32 -31.28
CA LEU A 341 -4.28 8.89 -31.28
C LEU A 341 -5.51 8.60 -32.18
N ALA A 342 -6.53 9.46 -32.12
CA ALA A 342 -7.73 9.32 -32.93
C ALA A 342 -7.47 9.48 -34.43
N LYS A 343 -6.64 10.47 -34.83
CA LYS A 343 -6.22 10.66 -36.23
C LYS A 343 -5.49 9.45 -36.80
N GLN A 344 -4.64 8.81 -35.96
CA GLN A 344 -3.86 7.64 -36.34
C GLN A 344 -4.65 6.32 -36.28
N ASN A 345 -5.90 6.33 -35.79
CA ASN A 345 -6.70 5.14 -35.50
C ASN A 345 -5.95 4.19 -34.57
N TYR A 346 -5.66 4.67 -33.38
CA TYR A 346 -4.79 4.01 -32.42
C TYR A 346 -5.17 2.56 -32.13
N SER A 347 -4.15 1.72 -32.07
CA SER A 347 -4.25 0.31 -31.72
C SER A 347 -3.16 -0.02 -30.70
N ILE A 348 -3.51 -0.75 -29.67
CA ILE A 348 -2.49 -1.20 -28.69
C ILE A 348 -1.54 -2.22 -29.34
N PRO A 349 -0.29 -2.33 -28.88
CA PRO A 349 0.68 -3.29 -29.42
C PRO A 349 0.12 -4.71 -29.51
N ASN A 350 0.42 -5.40 -30.62
CA ASN A 350 -0.04 -6.76 -30.92
C ASN A 350 -1.56 -6.94 -31.03
N ALA A 351 -2.33 -5.86 -31.18
CA ALA A 351 -3.75 -5.94 -31.48
C ALA A 351 -4.03 -5.64 -32.96
N THR A 352 -5.05 -6.32 -33.51
CA THR A 352 -5.51 -6.14 -34.90
C THR A 352 -6.68 -5.20 -35.03
N ARG A 353 -7.19 -4.68 -33.91
CA ARG A 353 -8.36 -3.76 -33.89
C ARG A 353 -7.97 -2.35 -33.47
N VAL A 354 -8.72 -1.39 -33.95
CA VAL A 354 -8.63 0.00 -33.53
C VAL A 354 -9.26 0.17 -32.15
N TYR A 355 -8.64 0.98 -31.29
CA TYR A 355 -9.11 1.28 -29.93
C TYR A 355 -9.56 2.73 -29.76
N ILE A 356 -8.96 3.68 -30.48
CA ILE A 356 -9.38 5.09 -30.53
C ILE A 356 -9.40 5.56 -31.98
N SER A 357 -10.47 6.27 -32.40
CA SER A 357 -10.62 6.82 -33.74
C SER A 357 -11.57 8.02 -33.74
N ASN A 358 -11.42 8.91 -34.70
CA ASN A 358 -12.41 9.93 -35.05
C ASN A 358 -13.50 9.43 -36.01
N ASP A 359 -13.34 8.21 -36.54
CA ASP A 359 -14.35 7.53 -37.37
C ASP A 359 -14.96 6.34 -36.61
N ASN A 360 -16.19 6.51 -36.13
CA ASN A 360 -16.88 5.51 -35.31
C ASN A 360 -17.08 4.15 -36.02
N ARG A 361 -17.09 4.14 -37.37
CA ARG A 361 -17.26 2.92 -38.19
C ARG A 361 -16.07 1.97 -38.11
N LYS A 362 -14.91 2.44 -37.63
CA LYS A 362 -13.71 1.62 -37.43
C LYS A 362 -13.74 0.81 -36.16
N LEU A 363 -14.70 1.09 -35.28
CA LEU A 363 -14.86 0.46 -33.97
C LEU A 363 -16.08 -0.48 -34.00
N ARG A 364 -16.04 -1.56 -33.23
CA ARG A 364 -17.15 -2.53 -33.15
C ARG A 364 -18.30 -2.00 -32.30
N LYS A 365 -17.97 -1.36 -31.16
CA LYS A 365 -18.94 -0.72 -30.27
C LYS A 365 -18.37 0.64 -29.86
N PRO A 366 -18.49 1.66 -30.73
CA PRO A 366 -17.95 2.97 -30.47
C PRO A 366 -18.66 3.63 -29.29
N LYS A 367 -17.90 4.27 -28.41
CA LYS A 367 -18.40 5.17 -27.38
C LYS A 367 -17.65 6.49 -27.50
N GLU A 368 -18.39 7.59 -27.55
CA GLU A 368 -17.83 8.93 -27.70
C GLU A 368 -17.27 9.46 -26.37
N ILE A 369 -16.16 10.16 -26.42
CA ILE A 369 -15.56 10.85 -25.29
C ILE A 369 -16.16 12.27 -25.24
N GLU A 370 -17.04 12.55 -24.27
CA GLU A 370 -17.53 13.90 -23.91
C GLU A 370 -17.91 14.84 -25.07
N ASN A 371 -18.59 14.34 -26.08
CA ASN A 371 -18.97 15.12 -27.30
C ASN A 371 -17.76 15.68 -28.09
N SER A 372 -16.59 15.04 -27.99
CA SER A 372 -15.36 15.48 -28.63
C SER A 372 -15.22 15.11 -30.11
N GLY A 373 -16.11 14.25 -30.63
CA GLY A 373 -15.94 13.61 -31.93
C GLY A 373 -14.88 12.51 -31.96
N ILE A 374 -14.34 12.12 -30.80
CA ILE A 374 -13.39 11.03 -30.64
C ILE A 374 -14.10 9.85 -29.99
N TYR A 375 -13.91 8.67 -30.56
CA TYR A 375 -14.57 7.44 -30.12
C TYR A 375 -13.54 6.42 -29.66
N PHE A 376 -13.90 5.64 -28.64
CA PHE A 376 -13.12 4.48 -28.19
C PHE A 376 -13.92 3.18 -28.28
N GLU A 377 -13.20 2.04 -28.36
CA GLU A 377 -13.80 0.70 -28.43
C GLU A 377 -14.27 0.25 -27.05
N ALA A 378 -15.59 0.10 -26.88
CA ALA A 378 -16.20 -0.36 -25.63
C ALA A 378 -16.46 -1.88 -25.58
N ASN A 379 -16.31 -2.60 -26.69
CA ASN A 379 -16.49 -4.06 -26.75
C ASN A 379 -15.18 -4.80 -26.50
N LEU A 380 -14.71 -4.73 -25.25
CA LEU A 380 -13.47 -5.35 -24.81
C LEU A 380 -13.73 -6.34 -23.67
N SER A 381 -12.97 -7.44 -23.62
CA SER A 381 -12.92 -8.29 -22.43
C SER A 381 -12.19 -7.57 -21.30
N SER A 382 -12.41 -7.99 -20.04
CA SER A 382 -11.76 -7.45 -18.85
C SER A 382 -10.23 -7.30 -19.01
N ASN A 383 -9.55 -8.36 -19.43
CA ASN A 383 -8.10 -8.34 -19.65
C ASN A 383 -7.67 -7.37 -20.75
N ARG A 384 -8.50 -7.17 -21.77
CA ARG A 384 -8.25 -6.18 -22.83
C ARG A 384 -8.50 -4.75 -22.39
N VAL A 385 -9.49 -4.52 -21.51
CA VAL A 385 -9.70 -3.23 -20.87
C VAL A 385 -8.44 -2.84 -20.08
N LEU A 386 -7.92 -3.73 -19.26
CA LEU A 386 -6.70 -3.49 -18.47
C LEU A 386 -5.46 -3.28 -19.35
N SER A 387 -5.32 -4.07 -20.42
CA SER A 387 -4.24 -3.85 -21.40
C SER A 387 -4.35 -2.48 -22.07
N PHE A 388 -5.57 -2.06 -22.43
CA PHE A 388 -5.78 -0.76 -23.05
C PHE A 388 -5.45 0.39 -22.09
N ILE A 389 -5.90 0.34 -20.86
CA ILE A 389 -5.56 1.31 -19.82
C ILE A 389 -4.03 1.36 -19.62
N LYS A 390 -3.37 0.21 -19.51
CA LYS A 390 -1.92 0.11 -19.34
C LYS A 390 -1.16 0.80 -20.47
N PHE A 391 -1.50 0.49 -21.72
CA PHE A 391 -0.82 1.10 -22.87
C PHE A 391 -1.13 2.59 -23.00
N LEU A 392 -2.36 3.02 -22.67
CA LEU A 392 -2.72 4.44 -22.69
C LEU A 392 -1.91 5.25 -21.66
N LEU A 393 -1.74 4.72 -20.46
CA LEU A 393 -0.87 5.34 -19.45
C LEU A 393 0.58 5.46 -19.92
N LEU A 394 1.10 4.43 -20.60
CA LEU A 394 2.45 4.46 -21.16
C LEU A 394 2.59 5.53 -22.26
N GLU A 395 1.61 5.67 -23.16
CA GLU A 395 1.59 6.74 -24.18
C GLU A 395 1.56 8.14 -23.55
N MET A 396 0.87 8.29 -22.41
CA MET A 396 0.83 9.54 -21.63
C MET A 396 2.11 9.78 -20.80
N GLY A 397 3.05 8.84 -20.79
CA GLY A 397 4.23 8.91 -19.90
C GLY A 397 3.89 8.86 -18.41
N ILE A 398 2.73 8.30 -18.06
CA ILE A 398 2.26 8.15 -16.68
C ILE A 398 2.64 6.77 -16.17
N ASP A 399 3.15 6.73 -14.92
CA ASP A 399 3.48 5.48 -14.25
C ASP A 399 2.22 4.61 -14.07
N ILE A 400 2.27 3.38 -14.58
CA ILE A 400 1.16 2.40 -14.51
C ILE A 400 0.79 2.02 -13.08
N ASP A 401 1.71 2.17 -12.12
CA ASP A 401 1.47 1.90 -10.71
C ASP A 401 0.51 2.93 -10.06
N LYS A 402 0.20 4.03 -10.75
CA LYS A 402 -0.83 4.99 -10.34
C LYS A 402 -2.26 4.48 -10.52
N PHE A 403 -2.43 3.34 -11.19
CA PHE A 403 -3.75 2.73 -11.44
C PHE A 403 -3.89 1.41 -10.67
N SER A 404 -4.99 1.27 -9.95
CA SER A 404 -5.42 0.01 -9.32
C SER A 404 -6.94 -0.10 -9.39
N PHE A 405 -7.49 -1.31 -9.25
CA PHE A 405 -8.94 -1.53 -9.30
C PHE A 405 -9.35 -2.62 -8.30
N GLU A 406 -10.61 -2.57 -7.91
CA GLU A 406 -11.23 -3.49 -6.97
C GLU A 406 -12.31 -4.29 -7.68
N LEU A 407 -12.47 -5.55 -7.27
CA LEU A 407 -13.47 -6.46 -7.82
C LEU A 407 -14.56 -6.75 -6.80
N SER A 408 -15.78 -6.93 -7.29
CA SER A 408 -16.86 -7.48 -6.47
C SER A 408 -16.51 -8.90 -6.02
N GLU A 409 -16.81 -9.21 -4.77
CA GLU A 409 -16.78 -10.58 -4.25
C GLU A 409 -18.01 -11.41 -4.69
N GLU A 410 -18.92 -10.82 -5.45
CA GLU A 410 -20.10 -11.53 -5.92
C GLU A 410 -19.71 -12.78 -6.70
N GLY A 411 -20.03 -13.94 -6.14
CA GLY A 411 -20.09 -15.17 -6.88
C GLY A 411 -19.56 -16.43 -6.22
N PHE A 412 -18.81 -16.40 -5.11
CA PHE A 412 -18.36 -17.64 -4.49
C PHE A 412 -18.19 -17.50 -2.97
N ASP A 413 -19.09 -18.14 -2.24
CA ASP A 413 -18.95 -18.37 -0.80
C ASP A 413 -18.82 -19.88 -0.56
N LEU A 414 -17.76 -20.32 0.11
CA LEU A 414 -17.55 -21.72 0.49
C LEU A 414 -18.66 -22.26 1.38
N ASN A 415 -19.36 -21.40 2.11
CA ASN A 415 -20.44 -21.77 3.01
C ASN A 415 -21.83 -21.62 2.37
N ASP A 416 -21.92 -21.02 1.18
CA ASP A 416 -23.16 -20.85 0.42
C ASP A 416 -23.10 -21.60 -0.92
N GLU A 417 -23.62 -22.83 -0.94
CA GLU A 417 -23.66 -23.66 -2.15
C GLU A 417 -24.44 -22.99 -3.30
N ALA A 418 -25.35 -22.07 -3.03
CA ALA A 418 -26.05 -21.33 -4.07
C ALA A 418 -25.09 -20.44 -4.86
N SER A 419 -24.00 -19.98 -4.24
CA SER A 419 -22.95 -19.21 -4.91
C SER A 419 -22.13 -20.02 -5.93
N TRP A 420 -22.20 -21.35 -5.87
CA TRP A 420 -21.47 -22.28 -6.76
C TRP A 420 -22.22 -22.55 -8.08
N GLY A 421 -23.42 -21.98 -8.25
CA GLY A 421 -24.30 -22.18 -9.39
C GLY A 421 -23.80 -21.57 -10.71
N GLU A 422 -24.51 -21.93 -11.79
CA GLU A 422 -24.23 -21.41 -13.14
C GLU A 422 -24.34 -19.88 -13.18
N GLY A 423 -23.38 -19.23 -13.83
CA GLY A 423 -23.32 -17.76 -13.95
C GLY A 423 -22.67 -17.04 -12.78
N ASN A 424 -22.52 -17.65 -11.60
CA ASN A 424 -21.93 -17.01 -10.42
C ASN A 424 -20.41 -17.11 -10.41
N ILE A 425 -19.86 -18.27 -10.78
CA ILE A 425 -18.43 -18.50 -10.84
C ILE A 425 -18.03 -19.38 -12.03
N PRO A 426 -16.97 -19.04 -12.81
CA PRO A 426 -16.45 -19.93 -13.84
C PRO A 426 -16.01 -21.28 -13.28
N VAL A 427 -16.31 -22.37 -13.98
CA VAL A 427 -16.08 -23.73 -13.48
C VAL A 427 -14.62 -24.02 -13.12
N ALA A 428 -13.67 -23.55 -13.94
CA ALA A 428 -12.25 -23.68 -13.64
C ALA A 428 -11.83 -22.91 -12.37
N LYS A 429 -12.49 -21.79 -12.07
CA LYS A 429 -12.26 -21.03 -10.83
C LYS A 429 -12.93 -21.70 -9.64
N LEU A 430 -14.12 -22.27 -9.83
CA LEU A 430 -14.78 -23.09 -8.82
C LEU A 430 -13.88 -24.24 -8.40
N PHE A 431 -13.38 -25.04 -9.34
CA PHE A 431 -12.49 -26.16 -9.03
C PHE A 431 -11.21 -25.70 -8.30
N TYR A 432 -10.59 -24.60 -8.77
CA TYR A 432 -9.42 -24.02 -8.10
C TYR A 432 -9.71 -23.69 -6.63
N ASN A 433 -10.81 -22.98 -6.34
CA ASN A 433 -11.16 -22.55 -4.99
C ASN A 433 -11.49 -23.75 -4.07
N LEU A 434 -12.17 -24.78 -4.61
CA LEU A 434 -12.51 -25.99 -3.88
C LEU A 434 -11.26 -26.83 -3.55
N VAL A 435 -10.32 -26.97 -4.48
CA VAL A 435 -9.02 -27.65 -4.22
C VAL A 435 -8.21 -26.86 -3.19
N GLU A 436 -8.13 -25.54 -3.32
CA GLU A 436 -7.45 -24.67 -2.35
C GLU A 436 -8.01 -24.84 -0.94
N ASN A 437 -9.34 -24.93 -0.80
CA ASN A 437 -9.99 -25.16 0.49
C ASN A 437 -9.67 -26.54 1.08
N LEU A 438 -9.72 -27.60 0.27
CA LEU A 438 -9.36 -28.94 0.74
C LEU A 438 -7.89 -29.02 1.20
N ILE A 439 -6.98 -28.31 0.51
CA ILE A 439 -5.57 -28.20 0.94
C ILE A 439 -5.48 -27.47 2.28
N ALA A 440 -6.15 -26.33 2.42
CA ALA A 440 -6.14 -25.51 3.64
C ALA A 440 -6.69 -26.27 4.86
N LEU A 441 -7.70 -27.12 4.65
CA LEU A 441 -8.29 -27.96 5.68
C LEU A 441 -7.56 -29.30 5.89
N SER A 442 -6.49 -29.58 5.12
CA SER A 442 -5.77 -30.86 5.11
C SER A 442 -6.68 -32.08 4.83
N LYS A 443 -7.74 -31.87 4.01
CA LYS A 443 -8.75 -32.89 3.67
C LYS A 443 -8.51 -33.57 2.31
N ILE A 444 -7.49 -33.18 1.56
CA ILE A 444 -7.09 -33.85 0.32
C ILE A 444 -5.79 -34.63 0.52
N SER A 445 -5.78 -35.89 0.12
CA SER A 445 -4.60 -36.74 0.25
C SER A 445 -3.60 -36.54 -0.87
N SER A 446 -2.32 -36.88 -0.61
CA SER A 446 -1.29 -36.89 -1.66
C SER A 446 -1.62 -37.84 -2.80
N ASP A 447 -2.25 -38.98 -2.50
CA ASP A 447 -2.70 -39.95 -3.50
C ASP A 447 -3.76 -39.35 -4.44
N GLU A 448 -4.71 -38.57 -3.89
CA GLU A 448 -5.73 -37.90 -4.72
C GLU A 448 -5.13 -36.81 -5.60
N ILE A 449 -4.19 -36.02 -5.09
CA ILE A 449 -3.47 -35.02 -5.90
C ILE A 449 -2.70 -35.69 -7.04
N GLU A 450 -2.01 -36.83 -6.77
CA GLU A 450 -1.28 -37.55 -7.82
C GLU A 450 -2.23 -38.18 -8.87
N LYS A 451 -3.39 -38.68 -8.46
CA LYS A 451 -4.43 -39.16 -9.40
C LYS A 451 -4.96 -38.03 -10.28
N LEU A 452 -5.21 -36.84 -9.74
CA LEU A 452 -5.67 -35.67 -10.50
C LEU A 452 -4.63 -35.15 -11.51
N LYS A 453 -3.38 -35.58 -11.41
CA LYS A 453 -2.32 -35.33 -12.40
C LYS A 453 -2.34 -36.32 -13.57
N THR A 454 -3.24 -37.30 -13.58
CA THR A 454 -3.40 -38.26 -14.67
C THR A 454 -4.63 -37.94 -15.51
N LYS A 455 -4.52 -38.13 -16.84
CA LYS A 455 -5.64 -37.89 -17.77
C LYS A 455 -6.78 -38.88 -17.55
N GLU A 456 -6.43 -40.14 -17.33
CA GLU A 456 -7.37 -41.25 -17.17
C GLU A 456 -8.28 -40.99 -15.98
N TYR A 457 -7.72 -40.61 -14.84
CA TYR A 457 -8.50 -40.33 -13.64
C TYR A 457 -9.34 -39.07 -13.80
N THR A 458 -8.74 -37.98 -14.33
CA THR A 458 -9.46 -36.74 -14.57
C THR A 458 -10.65 -36.94 -15.50
N LYS A 459 -10.47 -37.72 -16.58
CA LYS A 459 -11.53 -38.08 -17.52
C LYS A 459 -12.63 -38.94 -16.88
N SER A 460 -12.31 -39.77 -15.90
CA SER A 460 -13.31 -40.57 -15.18
C SER A 460 -14.18 -39.75 -14.24
N LEU A 461 -13.71 -38.60 -13.79
CA LEU A 461 -14.41 -37.71 -12.88
C LEU A 461 -15.13 -36.55 -13.59
N PHE A 462 -14.46 -35.97 -14.60
CA PHE A 462 -14.90 -34.75 -15.28
C PHE A 462 -14.90 -34.97 -16.78
N SER A 463 -15.53 -34.06 -17.54
CA SER A 463 -15.53 -34.14 -19.02
C SER A 463 -14.21 -33.72 -19.66
N LEU A 464 -13.15 -33.54 -18.89
CA LEU A 464 -11.80 -33.22 -19.38
C LEU A 464 -11.21 -34.41 -20.16
N THR A 465 -11.07 -34.25 -21.47
CA THR A 465 -10.64 -35.34 -22.35
C THR A 465 -9.15 -35.39 -22.60
N ASP A 466 -8.50 -34.23 -22.62
CA ASP A 466 -7.16 -34.09 -23.20
C ASP A 466 -6.06 -33.76 -22.17
N TYR A 467 -6.44 -33.22 -21.02
CA TYR A 467 -5.49 -32.70 -20.03
C TYR A 467 -5.86 -33.11 -18.62
N PRO A 468 -4.86 -33.38 -17.74
CA PRO A 468 -5.10 -33.58 -16.32
C PRO A 468 -5.72 -32.35 -15.65
N ALA A 469 -6.43 -32.54 -14.55
CA ALA A 469 -7.00 -31.45 -13.75
C ALA A 469 -5.89 -30.64 -13.05
N ILE A 470 -4.77 -31.28 -12.72
CA ILE A 470 -3.62 -30.68 -12.02
C ILE A 470 -2.33 -31.00 -12.80
N ALA A 471 -1.37 -30.06 -12.79
CA ALA A 471 -0.03 -30.26 -13.35
C ALA A 471 1.06 -29.78 -12.38
N ASN A 472 2.29 -30.26 -12.56
CA ASN A 472 3.46 -29.81 -11.80
C ASN A 472 4.10 -28.53 -12.40
N ASN A 473 3.78 -28.22 -13.66
CA ASN A 473 4.32 -27.04 -14.33
C ASN A 473 3.25 -26.37 -15.20
N ILE A 474 3.25 -25.04 -15.22
CA ILE A 474 2.29 -24.24 -15.99
C ILE A 474 2.36 -24.51 -17.50
N ASN A 475 3.50 -24.97 -17.98
CA ASN A 475 3.75 -25.28 -19.40
C ASN A 475 3.47 -26.74 -19.77
N ASP A 476 3.05 -27.56 -18.81
CA ASP A 476 2.71 -28.96 -19.10
C ASP A 476 1.58 -29.04 -20.14
N ASN A 477 1.64 -30.09 -20.96
CA ASN A 477 0.65 -30.38 -22.01
C ASN A 477 0.46 -29.28 -23.07
N MET A 478 1.42 -28.39 -23.29
CA MET A 478 1.33 -27.37 -24.35
C MET A 478 1.47 -28.00 -25.75
N GLY A 479 2.23 -29.09 -25.91
CA GLY A 479 2.58 -29.68 -27.22
C GLY A 479 3.20 -28.62 -28.14
N ASN A 480 2.71 -28.54 -29.38
CA ASN A 480 3.11 -27.51 -30.38
C ASN A 480 2.33 -26.20 -30.24
N SER A 481 1.46 -26.07 -29.22
CA SER A 481 0.61 -24.90 -29.01
C SER A 481 1.29 -23.91 -28.06
N THR A 482 1.17 -22.62 -28.35
CA THR A 482 1.57 -21.54 -27.42
C THR A 482 0.52 -21.28 -26.33
N ARG A 483 -0.63 -21.96 -26.40
CA ARG A 483 -1.73 -21.76 -25.45
C ARG A 483 -1.50 -22.55 -24.17
N LYS A 484 -1.33 -21.83 -23.03
CA LYS A 484 -1.25 -22.42 -21.70
C LYS A 484 -2.57 -23.06 -21.30
N ARG A 485 -2.53 -24.25 -20.71
CA ARG A 485 -3.68 -25.05 -20.29
C ARG A 485 -3.98 -24.95 -18.79
N TYR A 486 -3.04 -24.39 -18.03
CA TYR A 486 -3.11 -24.28 -16.59
C TYR A 486 -3.08 -22.82 -16.15
N ARG A 487 -3.68 -22.54 -14.99
CA ARG A 487 -3.71 -21.21 -14.39
C ARG A 487 -2.29 -20.78 -14.03
N ARG A 488 -2.00 -19.48 -14.14
CA ARG A 488 -0.69 -18.93 -13.74
C ARG A 488 -0.50 -18.96 -12.22
N GLN A 489 -1.60 -18.84 -11.46
CA GLN A 489 -1.58 -18.93 -10.02
C GLN A 489 -1.49 -20.39 -9.59
N SER A 490 -0.37 -20.77 -8.95
CA SER A 490 -0.15 -22.10 -8.36
C SER A 490 -0.82 -22.22 -6.99
N LEU A 491 -1.03 -23.46 -6.54
CA LEU A 491 -1.33 -23.81 -5.16
C LEU A 491 -0.11 -24.51 -4.57
N ASN A 492 0.20 -24.26 -3.29
CA ASN A 492 1.23 -25.00 -2.58
C ASN A 492 0.62 -26.21 -1.90
N PHE A 493 1.07 -27.41 -2.26
CA PHE A 493 0.69 -28.66 -1.61
C PHE A 493 1.94 -29.35 -1.07
N ASN A 494 2.08 -29.43 0.25
CA ASN A 494 3.23 -30.05 0.94
C ASN A 494 4.61 -29.54 0.44
N GLY A 495 4.74 -28.25 0.15
CA GLY A 495 5.98 -27.64 -0.33
C GLY A 495 6.19 -27.72 -1.85
N VAL A 496 5.28 -28.33 -2.60
CA VAL A 496 5.32 -28.44 -4.06
C VAL A 496 4.25 -27.55 -4.69
N GLU A 497 4.64 -26.78 -5.71
CA GLU A 497 3.69 -26.00 -6.49
C GLU A 497 2.91 -26.88 -7.46
N ILE A 498 1.59 -26.74 -7.46
CA ILE A 498 0.68 -27.42 -8.39
C ILE A 498 -0.16 -26.39 -9.15
N TYR A 499 -0.50 -26.68 -10.38
CA TYR A 499 -1.20 -25.79 -11.30
C TYR A 499 -2.53 -26.41 -11.74
N ILE A 500 -3.62 -25.65 -11.61
CA ILE A 500 -4.98 -26.11 -11.90
C ILE A 500 -5.33 -25.85 -13.37
N SER A 501 -5.97 -26.82 -14.02
CA SER A 501 -6.41 -26.71 -15.42
C SER A 501 -7.44 -25.58 -15.60
N THR A 502 -7.37 -24.89 -16.75
CA THR A 502 -8.36 -23.91 -17.21
C THR A 502 -9.39 -24.51 -18.16
N GLN A 503 -9.34 -25.81 -18.42
CA GLN A 503 -10.09 -26.49 -19.48
C GLN A 503 -11.44 -27.09 -19.01
N PHE A 504 -11.90 -26.73 -17.81
CA PHE A 504 -13.22 -27.13 -17.31
C PHE A 504 -14.34 -26.36 -18.02
N PHE A 505 -15.46 -27.05 -18.27
CA PHE A 505 -16.66 -26.52 -18.89
C PHE A 505 -17.85 -26.59 -17.94
N GLU A 506 -18.98 -25.98 -18.33
CA GLU A 506 -20.18 -25.91 -17.48
C GLU A 506 -20.70 -27.30 -17.11
N ASN A 507 -20.60 -28.28 -18.02
CA ASN A 507 -21.01 -29.66 -17.77
C ASN A 507 -20.19 -30.37 -16.66
N ASP A 508 -19.03 -29.80 -16.26
CA ASP A 508 -18.20 -30.38 -15.19
C ASP A 508 -18.60 -29.88 -13.80
N ARG A 509 -19.45 -28.85 -13.71
CA ARG A 509 -19.76 -28.16 -12.45
C ARG A 509 -20.33 -29.11 -11.39
N GLU A 510 -21.36 -29.87 -11.72
CA GLU A 510 -21.99 -30.79 -10.78
C GLU A 510 -21.01 -31.87 -10.32
N ALA A 511 -20.26 -32.46 -11.24
CA ALA A 511 -19.24 -33.47 -10.91
C ALA A 511 -18.13 -32.92 -10.00
N ILE A 512 -17.72 -31.66 -10.21
CA ILE A 512 -16.75 -30.99 -9.34
C ILE A 512 -17.31 -30.78 -7.92
N ILE A 513 -18.55 -30.36 -7.80
CA ILE A 513 -19.22 -30.15 -6.50
C ILE A 513 -19.37 -31.49 -5.77
N GLU A 514 -19.80 -32.56 -6.46
CA GLU A 514 -19.91 -33.90 -5.88
C GLU A 514 -18.55 -34.44 -5.42
N TRP A 515 -17.51 -34.27 -6.27
CA TRP A 515 -16.15 -34.65 -5.92
C TRP A 515 -15.66 -33.92 -4.66
N TYR A 516 -15.88 -32.61 -4.56
CA TYR A 516 -15.51 -31.82 -3.40
C TYR A 516 -16.23 -32.27 -2.13
N LYS A 517 -17.56 -32.47 -2.17
CA LYS A 517 -18.36 -32.95 -1.03
C LYS A 517 -17.89 -34.29 -0.52
N LYS A 518 -17.47 -35.18 -1.40
CA LYS A 518 -16.91 -36.47 -1.06
C LYS A 518 -15.61 -36.37 -0.26
N HIS A 519 -14.82 -35.34 -0.47
CA HIS A 519 -13.55 -35.09 0.21
C HIS A 519 -13.70 -34.19 1.44
N GLN A 520 -14.85 -33.55 1.64
CA GLN A 520 -15.13 -32.79 2.87
C GLN A 520 -15.46 -33.70 4.08
N ASN A 521 -16.02 -34.88 3.84
CA ASN A 521 -16.37 -35.86 4.86
C ASN A 521 -15.16 -36.76 5.17
#